data_d934d54f3c1498719e1fc2554eb48c79
#
_entry.id   d934d54f3c1498719e1fc2554eb48c79
#
_cell.length_a   1.000
_cell.length_b   1.000
_cell.length_c   1.000
_cell.angle_alpha   90.00
_cell.angle_beta   90.00
_cell.angle_gamma   90.00
#
_symmetry.space_group_name_H-M   'P 1'
#
loop_
_entity.id
_entity.type
_entity.pdbx_description
1 polymer ?
#
loop_
_entity_poly.entity_id
_entity_poly.type
_entity_poly.pdbx_seq_one_letter_code
_entity_poly.pdbx_strand_id
1 'polypeptide(L)'
;MPKQLWKPGNMLYPVPAVMVSCKRPGEKPNIITVAWTGTVCTNPAMVSISIRKERYSYAIIRDTGEFVINLTTKKLAQAADFCGVRSGKDTDKFARAHLTACKSHTVSCPGIAQSPVNVECQVTQVIPLGSHDLFLAKVTAVNVDDTLLDSHGALQLSKSGLVAYSHGEYFELGKQLGKFGFSVQKKKRKK
;
A
#
# COMPACT_ATOMS: atom_id res chain seq x y z
N MET A 1 -11.49 29.23 15.20
CA MET A 1 -10.03 29.42 15.14
C MET A 1 -9.68 30.04 13.81
N PRO A 2 -8.87 31.12 13.74
CA PRO A 2 -8.49 31.73 12.47
C PRO A 2 -7.59 30.77 11.66
N LYS A 3 -7.76 30.78 10.34
CA LYS A 3 -6.94 30.02 9.39
C LYS A 3 -6.15 30.99 8.54
N GLN A 4 -4.91 30.62 8.21
CA GLN A 4 -4.09 31.36 7.26
C GLN A 4 -4.20 30.74 5.87
N LEU A 5 -4.20 31.55 4.84
CA LEU A 5 -4.16 31.11 3.45
C LEU A 5 -2.74 30.67 3.10
N TRP A 6 -2.59 29.41 2.69
CA TRP A 6 -1.34 28.86 2.19
C TRP A 6 -1.40 28.70 0.65
N LYS A 7 -0.22 28.64 0.03
CA LYS A 7 -0.12 28.27 -1.39
C LYS A 7 -0.59 26.82 -1.58
N PRO A 8 -1.10 26.46 -2.78
CA PRO A 8 -1.47 25.08 -3.10
C PRO A 8 -0.31 24.11 -2.86
N GLY A 9 -0.61 22.97 -2.25
CA GLY A 9 0.37 21.95 -1.89
C GLY A 9 -0.27 20.61 -1.50
N ASN A 10 0.57 19.61 -1.28
CA ASN A 10 0.15 18.25 -0.93
C ASN A 10 -0.20 18.17 0.55
N MET A 11 -1.45 18.46 0.89
CA MET A 11 -1.92 18.54 2.29
C MET A 11 -2.99 17.50 2.66
N LEU A 12 -3.23 16.52 1.78
CA LEU A 12 -4.14 15.42 2.10
C LEU A 12 -3.41 14.34 2.91
N TYR A 13 -3.51 14.42 4.22
CA TYR A 13 -2.88 13.52 5.18
C TYR A 13 -3.85 13.12 6.29
N PRO A 14 -3.66 11.99 7.00
CA PRO A 14 -2.65 10.98 6.72
C PRO A 14 -3.01 10.12 5.50
N VAL A 15 -2.01 9.49 4.90
CA VAL A 15 -2.15 8.53 3.80
C VAL A 15 -1.49 7.20 4.17
N PRO A 16 -1.85 6.07 3.53
CA PRO A 16 -1.09 4.84 3.72
C PRO A 16 0.32 5.01 3.16
N ALA A 17 1.28 4.30 3.75
CA ALA A 17 2.59 4.08 3.14
C ALA A 17 2.70 2.59 2.86
N VAL A 18 2.75 2.20 1.59
CA VAL A 18 2.76 0.79 1.20
C VAL A 18 4.02 0.46 0.41
N MET A 19 4.47 -0.79 0.52
CA MET A 19 5.53 -1.32 -0.33
C MET A 19 4.90 -1.95 -1.57
N VAL A 20 5.24 -1.45 -2.76
CA VAL A 20 4.76 -1.99 -4.04
C VAL A 20 5.86 -2.83 -4.66
N SER A 21 5.63 -4.13 -4.79
CA SER A 21 6.54 -5.05 -5.47
C SER A 21 6.15 -5.23 -6.93
N CYS A 22 7.16 -5.36 -7.78
CA CYS A 22 7.01 -5.55 -9.22
C CYS A 22 8.19 -6.34 -9.77
N LYS A 23 8.02 -6.98 -10.95
CA LYS A 23 9.05 -7.82 -11.54
C LYS A 23 8.87 -7.93 -13.05
N ARG A 24 9.95 -7.85 -13.83
CA ARG A 24 9.95 -8.33 -15.22
C ARG A 24 10.27 -9.82 -15.28
N PRO A 25 9.77 -10.54 -16.30
CA PRO A 25 10.17 -11.93 -16.53
C PRO A 25 11.71 -12.06 -16.61
N GLY A 26 12.26 -13.07 -15.93
CA GLY A 26 13.69 -13.32 -15.92
C GLY A 26 14.53 -12.39 -15.04
N GLU A 27 13.98 -11.29 -14.52
CA GLU A 27 14.69 -10.35 -13.64
C GLU A 27 14.40 -10.60 -12.16
N LYS A 28 15.24 -10.02 -11.29
CA LYS A 28 14.98 -9.96 -9.85
C LYS A 28 13.78 -9.03 -9.56
N PRO A 29 12.95 -9.35 -8.56
CA PRO A 29 11.87 -8.47 -8.15
C PRO A 29 12.42 -7.20 -7.51
N ASN A 30 11.65 -6.10 -7.67
CA ASN A 30 11.96 -4.82 -7.06
C ASN A 30 10.81 -4.34 -6.16
N ILE A 31 11.11 -3.42 -5.26
CA ILE A 31 10.15 -2.79 -4.34
C ILE A 31 10.29 -1.27 -4.44
N ILE A 32 9.15 -0.57 -4.41
CA ILE A 32 9.09 0.88 -4.20
C ILE A 32 8.08 1.19 -3.11
N THR A 33 8.39 2.17 -2.25
CA THR A 33 7.42 2.68 -1.30
C THR A 33 6.58 3.78 -1.92
N VAL A 34 5.27 3.66 -1.79
CA VAL A 34 4.28 4.58 -2.36
C VAL A 34 3.35 5.05 -1.25
N ALA A 35 3.23 6.37 -1.13
CA ALA A 35 2.26 7.03 -0.25
C ALA A 35 1.07 7.60 -1.04
N TRP A 36 1.26 7.90 -2.34
CA TRP A 36 0.17 8.32 -3.21
C TRP A 36 -0.57 7.12 -3.77
N THR A 37 -1.42 6.49 -2.93
CA THR A 37 -2.18 5.27 -3.22
C THR A 37 -3.49 5.25 -2.46
N GLY A 38 -4.47 4.54 -2.99
CA GLY A 38 -5.76 4.40 -2.32
C GLY A 38 -6.73 3.50 -3.08
N THR A 39 -7.80 3.12 -2.40
CA THR A 39 -8.95 2.46 -3.02
C THR A 39 -9.76 3.47 -3.83
N VAL A 40 -10.08 3.16 -5.07
CA VAL A 40 -10.81 4.05 -5.98
C VAL A 40 -12.18 3.54 -6.38
N CYS A 41 -12.42 2.23 -6.27
CA CYS A 41 -13.72 1.62 -6.56
C CYS A 41 -13.90 0.36 -5.71
N THR A 42 -15.15 0.09 -5.30
CA THR A 42 -15.50 -1.07 -4.49
C THR A 42 -15.97 -2.25 -5.37
N ASN A 43 -16.72 -1.96 -6.41
CA ASN A 43 -17.22 -2.97 -7.34
C ASN A 43 -17.17 -2.44 -8.79
N PRO A 44 -16.23 -2.92 -9.62
CA PRO A 44 -15.17 -3.87 -9.27
C PRO A 44 -14.17 -3.28 -8.25
N ALA A 45 -13.49 -4.15 -7.48
CA ALA A 45 -12.46 -3.70 -6.54
C ALA A 45 -11.27 -3.11 -7.31
N MET A 46 -10.96 -1.82 -7.08
CA MET A 46 -9.89 -1.11 -7.76
C MET A 46 -9.10 -0.23 -6.81
N VAL A 47 -7.83 -0.11 -7.10
CA VAL A 47 -6.86 0.73 -6.40
C VAL A 47 -6.11 1.63 -7.38
N SER A 48 -5.46 2.65 -6.85
CA SER A 48 -4.53 3.46 -7.61
C SER A 48 -3.17 3.57 -6.90
N ILE A 49 -2.12 3.73 -7.69
CA ILE A 49 -0.80 4.14 -7.24
C ILE A 49 -0.28 5.25 -8.17
N SER A 50 0.33 6.30 -7.62
CA SER A 50 0.98 7.33 -8.43
C SER A 50 2.49 7.23 -8.28
N ILE A 51 3.19 7.09 -9.40
CA ILE A 51 4.65 6.88 -9.43
C ILE A 51 5.29 7.89 -10.37
N ARG A 52 6.42 8.46 -9.96
CA ARG A 52 7.23 9.34 -10.80
C ARG A 52 7.92 8.54 -11.91
N LYS A 53 8.00 9.11 -13.12
CA LYS A 53 8.56 8.44 -14.32
C LYS A 53 10.04 8.04 -14.17
N GLU A 54 10.81 8.79 -13.40
CA GLU A 54 12.23 8.51 -13.13
C GLU A 54 12.48 7.36 -12.13
N ARG A 55 11.44 6.85 -11.46
CA ARG A 55 11.60 5.74 -10.51
C ARG A 55 11.78 4.42 -11.26
N TYR A 56 12.75 3.61 -10.85
CA TYR A 56 13.06 2.33 -11.49
C TYR A 56 11.84 1.39 -11.62
N SER A 57 10.97 1.34 -10.62
CA SER A 57 9.74 0.53 -10.66
C SER A 57 8.71 1.03 -11.69
N TYR A 58 8.76 2.32 -12.10
CA TYR A 58 7.79 2.88 -13.05
C TYR A 58 7.78 2.10 -14.36
N ALA A 59 8.96 1.94 -14.99
CA ALA A 59 9.07 1.23 -16.26
C ALA A 59 8.68 -0.24 -16.12
N ILE A 60 9.03 -0.89 -14.99
CA ILE A 60 8.66 -2.29 -14.74
C ILE A 60 7.14 -2.44 -14.72
N ILE A 61 6.44 -1.63 -13.91
CA ILE A 61 4.97 -1.70 -13.76
C ILE A 61 4.25 -1.33 -15.05
N ARG A 62 4.73 -0.30 -15.77
CA ARG A 62 4.16 0.09 -17.06
C ARG A 62 4.28 -1.03 -18.10
N ASP A 63 5.44 -1.68 -18.18
CA ASP A 63 5.73 -2.69 -19.20
C ASP A 63 5.06 -4.04 -18.89
N THR A 64 4.92 -4.40 -17.62
CA THR A 64 4.31 -5.68 -17.21
C THR A 64 2.80 -5.57 -16.96
N GLY A 65 2.30 -4.38 -16.63
CA GLY A 65 0.91 -4.19 -16.25
C GLY A 65 0.55 -4.81 -14.89
N GLU A 66 1.53 -5.20 -14.07
CA GLU A 66 1.30 -5.94 -12.82
C GLU A 66 2.09 -5.36 -11.65
N PHE A 67 1.50 -5.41 -10.46
CA PHE A 67 2.17 -5.12 -9.20
C PHE A 67 1.43 -5.74 -8.01
N VAL A 68 2.11 -5.81 -6.86
CA VAL A 68 1.48 -6.19 -5.59
C VAL A 68 1.66 -5.06 -4.58
N ILE A 69 0.56 -4.61 -3.97
CA ILE A 69 0.59 -3.71 -2.82
C ILE A 69 0.74 -4.56 -1.56
N ASN A 70 1.79 -4.27 -0.79
CA ASN A 70 2.08 -4.96 0.47
C ASN A 70 1.88 -3.94 1.60
N LEU A 71 0.93 -4.19 2.50
CA LEU A 71 0.64 -3.28 3.60
C LEU A 71 1.82 -3.22 4.57
N THR A 72 2.15 -2.01 5.00
CA THR A 72 3.29 -1.75 5.87
C THR A 72 2.85 -1.71 7.32
N THR A 73 3.51 -2.50 8.16
CA THR A 73 3.34 -2.50 9.61
C THR A 73 4.45 -1.69 10.28
N LYS A 74 4.31 -1.42 11.58
CA LYS A 74 5.39 -0.86 12.43
C LYS A 74 6.71 -1.61 12.26
N LYS A 75 6.68 -2.95 12.23
CA LYS A 75 7.87 -3.79 12.06
C LYS A 75 8.53 -3.60 10.69
N LEU A 76 7.77 -3.21 9.68
CA LEU A 76 8.22 -3.01 8.30
C LEU A 76 8.52 -1.53 7.97
N ALA A 77 8.29 -0.59 8.89
CA ALA A 77 8.45 0.84 8.61
C ALA A 77 9.86 1.20 8.13
N GLN A 78 10.91 0.65 8.75
CA GLN A 78 12.29 0.87 8.32
C GLN A 78 12.57 0.31 6.92
N ALA A 79 12.06 -0.88 6.60
CA ALA A 79 12.17 -1.47 5.27
C ALA A 79 11.41 -0.65 4.23
N ALA A 80 10.23 -0.13 4.59
CA ALA A 80 9.45 0.74 3.71
C ALA A 80 10.19 2.05 3.42
N ASP A 81 10.74 2.71 4.44
CA ASP A 81 11.54 3.93 4.24
C ASP A 81 12.73 3.65 3.32
N PHE A 82 13.53 2.61 3.61
CA PHE A 82 14.65 2.19 2.78
C PHE A 82 14.25 1.96 1.32
N CYS A 83 13.15 1.23 1.06
CA CYS A 83 12.64 0.96 -0.27
C CYS A 83 12.15 2.21 -1.01
N GLY A 84 11.74 3.24 -0.28
CA GLY A 84 11.34 4.54 -0.80
C GLY A 84 12.52 5.42 -1.24
N VAL A 85 13.64 5.34 -0.49
CA VAL A 85 14.83 6.20 -0.70
C VAL A 85 15.80 5.60 -1.73
N ARG A 86 16.08 4.29 -1.67
CA ARG A 86 17.06 3.64 -2.54
C ARG A 86 16.47 3.26 -3.90
N SER A 87 17.31 3.25 -4.95
CA SER A 87 16.94 2.77 -6.28
C SER A 87 17.15 1.26 -6.40
N GLY A 88 16.18 0.57 -7.02
CA GLY A 88 16.32 -0.86 -7.37
C GLY A 88 17.25 -1.10 -8.56
N LYS A 89 17.69 -0.06 -9.25
CA LYS A 89 18.69 -0.16 -10.30
C LYS A 89 20.03 -0.62 -9.75
N ASP A 90 20.39 -0.13 -8.54
CA ASP A 90 21.71 -0.31 -7.95
C ASP A 90 21.66 -1.18 -6.67
N THR A 91 20.46 -1.59 -6.24
CA THR A 91 20.28 -2.24 -4.94
C THR A 91 19.23 -3.34 -5.01
N ASP A 92 19.60 -4.55 -4.63
CA ASP A 92 18.65 -5.64 -4.35
C ASP A 92 17.93 -5.34 -3.04
N LYS A 93 16.72 -4.79 -3.14
CA LYS A 93 15.96 -4.30 -1.99
C LYS A 93 15.39 -5.43 -1.13
N PHE A 94 15.04 -6.57 -1.73
CA PHE A 94 14.61 -7.74 -0.97
C PHE A 94 15.73 -8.22 -0.04
N ALA A 95 16.94 -8.42 -0.57
CA ALA A 95 18.09 -8.86 0.21
C ALA A 95 18.49 -7.81 1.27
N ARG A 96 18.61 -6.54 0.88
CA ARG A 96 19.11 -5.48 1.78
C ARG A 96 18.15 -5.08 2.88
N ALA A 97 16.85 -5.21 2.65
CA ALA A 97 15.82 -4.95 3.66
C ALA A 97 15.39 -6.24 4.40
N HIS A 98 16.07 -7.37 4.18
CA HIS A 98 15.76 -8.67 4.79
C HIS A 98 14.30 -9.09 4.56
N LEU A 99 13.79 -8.83 3.35
CA LEU A 99 12.42 -9.19 2.95
C LEU A 99 12.45 -10.48 2.13
N THR A 100 11.44 -11.30 2.34
CA THR A 100 11.26 -12.57 1.63
C THR A 100 10.17 -12.41 0.57
N ALA A 101 10.49 -12.74 -0.67
CA ALA A 101 9.49 -12.80 -1.74
C ALA A 101 8.58 -14.01 -1.53
N CYS A 102 7.25 -13.81 -1.58
CA CYS A 102 6.26 -14.90 -1.59
C CYS A 102 5.53 -14.93 -2.92
N LYS A 103 5.11 -16.13 -3.32
CA LYS A 103 4.41 -16.36 -4.58
C LYS A 103 3.04 -15.67 -4.58
N SER A 104 2.73 -14.98 -5.66
CA SER A 104 1.39 -14.46 -5.97
C SER A 104 0.54 -15.53 -6.67
N HIS A 105 -0.77 -15.35 -6.67
CA HIS A 105 -1.73 -16.30 -7.27
C HIS A 105 -2.15 -15.88 -8.69
N THR A 106 -2.28 -14.58 -8.93
CA THR A 106 -2.89 -14.04 -10.16
C THR A 106 -1.95 -13.15 -10.98
N VAL A 107 -0.82 -12.76 -10.41
CA VAL A 107 0.19 -11.93 -11.07
C VAL A 107 1.58 -12.59 -11.01
N SER A 108 2.47 -12.20 -11.91
CA SER A 108 3.82 -12.79 -12.02
C SER A 108 4.82 -12.23 -11.00
N CYS A 109 4.57 -11.03 -10.49
CA CYS A 109 5.43 -10.41 -9.49
C CYS A 109 5.09 -10.91 -8.07
N PRO A 110 6.09 -11.09 -7.17
CA PRO A 110 5.87 -11.64 -5.85
C PRO A 110 5.31 -10.61 -4.87
N GLY A 111 4.59 -11.08 -3.86
CA GLY A 111 4.34 -10.34 -2.63
C GLY A 111 5.55 -10.33 -1.69
N ILE A 112 5.40 -9.68 -0.52
CA ILE A 112 6.35 -9.67 0.58
C ILE A 112 5.79 -10.52 1.71
N ALA A 113 6.48 -11.61 2.07
CA ALA A 113 6.00 -12.57 3.05
C ALA A 113 5.76 -11.97 4.45
N GLN A 114 6.54 -10.96 4.84
CA GLN A 114 6.39 -10.28 6.13
C GLN A 114 5.24 -9.27 6.18
N SER A 115 4.64 -8.94 5.03
CA SER A 115 3.46 -8.06 4.98
C SER A 115 2.21 -8.83 5.41
N PRO A 116 1.36 -8.26 6.27
CA PRO A 116 0.15 -8.94 6.73
C PRO A 116 -0.93 -9.09 5.64
N VAL A 117 -0.85 -8.27 4.60
CA VAL A 117 -1.79 -8.31 3.47
C VAL A 117 -1.04 -7.95 2.18
N ASN A 118 -1.18 -8.81 1.18
CA ASN A 118 -0.67 -8.57 -0.17
C ASN A 118 -1.87 -8.44 -1.12
N VAL A 119 -1.99 -7.32 -1.82
CA VAL A 119 -3.06 -7.04 -2.78
C VAL A 119 -2.49 -7.15 -4.19
N GLU A 120 -2.87 -8.18 -4.92
CA GLU A 120 -2.42 -8.43 -6.27
C GLU A 120 -3.22 -7.58 -7.26
N CYS A 121 -2.53 -6.88 -8.15
CA CYS A 121 -3.12 -5.85 -8.97
C CYS A 121 -2.72 -5.98 -10.44
N GLN A 122 -3.69 -5.81 -11.32
CA GLN A 122 -3.50 -5.71 -12.76
C GLN A 122 -3.89 -4.30 -13.23
N VAL A 123 -2.94 -3.60 -13.86
CA VAL A 123 -3.14 -2.24 -14.38
C VAL A 123 -4.20 -2.25 -15.48
N THR A 124 -5.17 -1.36 -15.37
CA THR A 124 -6.23 -1.18 -16.37
C THR A 124 -6.03 0.11 -17.16
N GLN A 125 -5.41 1.13 -16.55
CA GLN A 125 -5.19 2.43 -17.18
C GLN A 125 -4.00 3.14 -16.54
N VAL A 126 -3.26 3.90 -17.35
CA VAL A 126 -2.22 4.83 -16.89
C VAL A 126 -2.60 6.24 -17.31
N ILE A 127 -2.69 7.16 -16.35
CA ILE A 127 -3.11 8.54 -16.57
C ILE A 127 -1.92 9.46 -16.26
N PRO A 128 -1.39 10.20 -17.25
CA PRO A 128 -0.32 11.18 -17.03
C PRO A 128 -0.83 12.39 -16.21
N LEU A 129 -0.14 12.74 -15.11
CA LEU A 129 -0.50 13.84 -14.22
C LEU A 129 0.64 14.86 -14.01
N GLY A 130 1.59 14.95 -14.92
CA GLY A 130 2.75 15.82 -14.76
C GLY A 130 3.93 15.11 -14.10
N SER A 131 4.26 15.38 -12.84
CA SER A 131 5.39 14.75 -12.14
C SER A 131 5.20 13.25 -11.84
N HIS A 132 3.98 12.79 -11.80
CA HIS A 132 3.59 11.40 -11.57
C HIS A 132 2.63 10.96 -12.65
N ASP A 133 2.65 9.66 -12.95
CA ASP A 133 1.54 9.02 -13.64
C ASP A 133 0.74 8.19 -12.63
N LEU A 134 -0.59 8.24 -12.77
CA LEU A 134 -1.53 7.46 -11.96
C LEU A 134 -1.80 6.14 -12.67
N PHE A 135 -1.47 5.05 -12.01
CA PHE A 135 -1.83 3.70 -12.44
C PHE A 135 -3.13 3.29 -11.75
N LEU A 136 -4.19 3.15 -12.51
CA LEU A 136 -5.42 2.51 -12.05
C LEU A 136 -5.31 1.00 -12.26
N ALA A 137 -5.67 0.23 -11.25
CA ALA A 137 -5.53 -1.22 -11.30
C ALA A 137 -6.73 -1.91 -10.68
N LYS A 138 -7.14 -3.03 -11.30
CA LYS A 138 -8.09 -3.97 -10.73
C LYS A 138 -7.37 -4.84 -9.70
N VAL A 139 -8.00 -5.05 -8.55
CA VAL A 139 -7.57 -6.04 -7.57
C VAL A 139 -7.99 -7.42 -8.07
N THR A 140 -7.03 -8.32 -8.24
CA THR A 140 -7.26 -9.68 -8.77
C THR A 140 -7.21 -10.75 -7.70
N ALA A 141 -6.46 -10.52 -6.60
CA ALA A 141 -6.44 -11.35 -5.40
C ALA A 141 -5.99 -10.55 -4.19
N VAL A 142 -6.37 -11.02 -3.00
CA VAL A 142 -5.88 -10.49 -1.72
C VAL A 142 -5.44 -11.67 -0.86
N ASN A 143 -4.16 -11.69 -0.48
CA ASN A 143 -3.61 -12.67 0.43
C ASN A 143 -3.49 -12.04 1.81
N VAL A 144 -3.93 -12.73 2.84
CA VAL A 144 -3.89 -12.26 4.23
C VAL A 144 -3.14 -13.26 5.10
N ASP A 145 -2.45 -12.75 6.11
CA ASP A 145 -1.80 -13.56 7.13
C ASP A 145 -2.88 -14.29 7.98
N ASP A 146 -2.81 -15.61 8.03
CA ASP A 146 -3.77 -16.46 8.75
C ASP A 146 -3.88 -16.08 10.22
N THR A 147 -2.82 -15.57 10.84
CA THR A 147 -2.82 -15.10 12.22
C THR A 147 -3.73 -13.90 12.48
N LEU A 148 -4.14 -13.21 11.42
CA LEU A 148 -5.10 -12.10 11.49
C LEU A 148 -6.55 -12.54 11.32
N LEU A 149 -6.81 -13.80 11.08
CA LEU A 149 -8.17 -14.35 11.03
C LEU A 149 -8.62 -14.78 12.42
N ASP A 150 -9.88 -14.51 12.77
CA ASP A 150 -10.47 -15.04 13.98
C ASP A 150 -11.02 -16.47 13.74
N SER A 151 -11.57 -17.09 14.77
CA SER A 151 -12.14 -18.45 14.70
C SER A 151 -13.30 -18.61 13.72
N HIS A 152 -13.86 -17.51 13.22
CA HIS A 152 -14.92 -17.47 12.21
C HIS A 152 -14.41 -17.08 10.81
N GLY A 153 -13.08 -16.92 10.64
CA GLY A 153 -12.45 -16.49 9.39
C GLY A 153 -12.58 -14.99 9.12
N ALA A 154 -13.00 -14.17 10.08
CA ALA A 154 -13.10 -12.73 9.91
C ALA A 154 -11.74 -12.04 10.14
N LEU A 155 -11.36 -11.17 9.21
CA LEU A 155 -10.08 -10.45 9.25
C LEU A 155 -10.03 -9.42 10.38
N GLN A 156 -9.04 -9.55 11.26
CA GLN A 156 -8.76 -8.65 12.38
C GLN A 156 -7.65 -7.65 12.01
N LEU A 157 -7.83 -6.88 10.93
CA LEU A 157 -6.80 -6.00 10.37
C LEU A 157 -6.25 -4.98 11.38
N SER A 158 -7.05 -4.56 12.35
CA SER A 158 -6.63 -3.64 13.41
C SER A 158 -5.52 -4.20 14.33
N LYS A 159 -5.29 -5.52 14.31
CA LYS A 159 -4.23 -6.19 15.08
C LYS A 159 -2.89 -6.23 14.35
N SER A 160 -2.85 -5.89 13.06
CA SER A 160 -1.65 -6.01 12.23
C SER A 160 -0.59 -4.93 12.51
N GLY A 161 -0.94 -3.83 13.20
CA GLY A 161 -0.02 -2.74 13.50
C GLY A 161 0.36 -1.92 12.26
N LEU A 162 -0.62 -1.62 11.40
CA LEU A 162 -0.41 -0.79 10.22
C LEU A 162 0.09 0.61 10.58
N VAL A 163 0.82 1.23 9.64
CA VAL A 163 1.31 2.60 9.77
C VAL A 163 0.60 3.55 8.80
N ALA A 164 0.57 4.81 9.16
CA ALA A 164 0.18 5.92 8.29
C ALA A 164 1.38 6.82 8.03
N TYR A 165 1.36 7.53 6.91
CA TYR A 165 2.35 8.53 6.55
C TYR A 165 1.71 9.93 6.59
N SER A 166 2.34 10.86 7.26
CA SER A 166 1.87 12.25 7.35
C SER A 166 3.04 13.20 7.30
N HIS A 167 3.06 14.05 6.28
CA HIS A 167 3.97 15.18 6.11
C HIS A 167 5.48 14.85 6.33
N GLY A 168 5.94 13.73 5.78
CA GLY A 168 7.35 13.31 5.88
C GLY A 168 7.64 12.30 6.99
N GLU A 169 6.66 11.92 7.80
CA GLU A 169 6.84 11.07 8.98
C GLU A 169 5.91 9.85 8.95
N TYR A 170 6.34 8.77 9.60
CA TYR A 170 5.56 7.53 9.76
C TYR A 170 4.96 7.48 11.16
N PHE A 171 3.68 7.12 11.26
CA PHE A 171 2.94 7.03 12.52
C PHE A 171 2.28 5.66 12.66
N GLU A 172 2.22 5.15 13.87
CA GLU A 172 1.34 4.04 14.21
C GLU A 172 -0.12 4.50 14.23
N LEU A 173 -1.05 3.62 13.85
CA LEU A 173 -2.46 3.87 14.07
C LEU A 173 -2.74 3.80 15.58
N GLY A 174 -3.34 4.84 16.12
CA GLY A 174 -3.66 4.95 17.53
C GLY A 174 -4.87 4.11 17.95
N LYS A 175 -5.43 4.42 19.12
CA LYS A 175 -6.61 3.74 19.66
C LYS A 175 -7.82 3.89 18.75
N GLN A 176 -8.57 2.80 18.57
CA GLN A 176 -9.84 2.81 17.84
C GLN A 176 -10.83 3.82 18.45
N LEU A 177 -11.37 4.69 17.63
CA LEU A 177 -12.37 5.70 18.04
C LEU A 177 -13.80 5.15 18.02
N GLY A 178 -14.10 4.24 17.08
CA GLY A 178 -15.42 3.63 16.93
C GLY A 178 -15.48 2.73 15.69
N LYS A 179 -16.59 2.04 15.51
CA LYS A 179 -16.89 1.29 14.29
C LYS A 179 -17.64 2.18 13.32
N PHE A 180 -17.60 1.87 12.03
CA PHE A 180 -18.40 2.58 11.03
C PHE A 180 -19.87 2.66 11.48
N GLY A 181 -20.44 3.85 11.43
CA GLY A 181 -21.82 4.12 11.91
C GLY A 181 -21.96 4.37 13.42
N PHE A 182 -20.87 4.39 14.20
CA PHE A 182 -20.94 4.58 15.65
C PHE A 182 -21.63 5.89 16.07
N SER A 183 -21.56 6.92 15.24
CA SER A 183 -22.17 8.25 15.52
C SER A 183 -23.71 8.25 15.49
N VAL A 184 -24.32 7.29 14.79
CA VAL A 184 -25.77 7.19 14.62
C VAL A 184 -26.36 5.96 15.32
N GLN A 185 -25.59 5.23 16.10
CA GLN A 185 -26.07 4.09 16.87
C GLN A 185 -27.02 4.54 17.99
N LYS A 186 -28.23 3.98 18.00
CA LYS A 186 -29.18 4.20 19.11
C LYS A 186 -28.56 3.68 20.42
N LYS A 187 -28.48 4.54 21.44
CA LYS A 187 -28.07 4.09 22.79
C LYS A 187 -29.03 2.98 23.23
N LYS A 188 -28.50 1.77 23.51
CA LYS A 188 -29.33 0.75 24.16
C LYS A 188 -29.85 1.32 25.46
N ARG A 189 -31.18 1.47 25.59
CA ARG A 189 -31.79 1.81 26.88
C ARG A 189 -31.35 0.71 27.85
N LYS A 190 -30.62 1.08 28.90
CA LYS A 190 -30.41 0.19 30.05
C LYS A 190 -31.80 -0.12 30.60
N LYS A 191 -32.22 -1.40 30.56
CA LYS A 191 -33.33 -1.93 31.36
C LYS A 191 -32.90 -1.99 32.79
#